data_35b9d63dcc4346cda1429590de7b5e4b
#
_entry.id   35b9d63dcc4346cda1429590de7b5e4b
#
_cell.length_a   1.000
_cell.length_b   1.000
_cell.length_c   1.000
_cell.angle_alpha   90.00
_cell.angle_beta   90.00
_cell.angle_gamma   90.00
#
_symmetry.space_group_name_H-M   'P 1'
#
loop_
_entity.id
_entity.type
_entity.pdbx_description
1 polymer ?
#
loop_
_entity_poly.entity_id
_entity_poly.type
_entity_poly.pdbx_seq_one_letter_code
_entity_poly.pdbx_strand_id
1 'polypeptide(L)'
;FGQSAKEMYRLLCAQGVQDMNNLWVGVGDLYVTVYGGRTRLVGILLGRGLDIDEAKAELNGVTLESLVVAVRVARAVRIRAQKGELKLSDFPMLMHVDDILSHHVPVNIPWEQFTFIQQ
;
A
#
# COMPACT_ATOMS: atom_id res chain seq x y z
N PHE A 1 -5.34 7.64 -3.51
CA PHE A 1 -5.55 8.17 -2.17
C PHE A 1 -6.74 7.50 -1.48
N GLY A 2 -7.96 7.64 -1.98
CA GLY A 2 -9.18 7.11 -1.37
C GLY A 2 -9.16 5.59 -1.17
N GLN A 3 -8.66 4.84 -2.14
CA GLN A 3 -8.52 3.38 -2.00
C GLN A 3 -7.55 3.00 -0.87
N SER A 4 -6.42 3.69 -0.75
CA SER A 4 -5.45 3.44 0.33
C SER A 4 -6.06 3.71 1.71
N ALA A 5 -6.81 4.80 1.86
CA ALA A 5 -7.54 5.11 3.10
C ALA A 5 -8.58 4.02 3.45
N LYS A 6 -9.28 3.50 2.44
CA LYS A 6 -10.26 2.43 2.60
C LYS A 6 -9.61 1.11 3.03
N GLU A 7 -8.49 0.74 2.44
CA GLU A 7 -7.75 -0.46 2.83
C GLU A 7 -7.18 -0.32 4.26
N MET A 8 -6.68 0.86 4.62
CA MET A 8 -6.25 1.16 5.99
C MET A 8 -7.41 0.99 6.99
N TYR A 9 -8.59 1.52 6.68
CA TYR A 9 -9.79 1.31 7.49
C TYR A 9 -10.08 -0.18 7.70
N ARG A 10 -10.04 -0.98 6.62
CA ARG A 10 -10.26 -2.42 6.70
C ARG A 10 -9.23 -3.15 7.57
N LEU A 11 -7.96 -2.74 7.49
CA LEU A 11 -6.90 -3.28 8.34
C LEU A 11 -7.16 -2.96 9.82
N LEU A 12 -7.57 -1.74 10.14
CA LEU A 12 -7.89 -1.35 11.51
C LEU A 12 -9.08 -2.15 12.04
N CYS A 13 -10.16 -2.27 11.28
CA CYS A 13 -11.30 -3.11 11.64
C CYS A 13 -10.90 -4.56 11.91
N ALA A 14 -10.04 -5.11 11.05
CA ALA A 14 -9.55 -6.48 11.19
C ALA A 14 -8.68 -6.69 12.44
N GLN A 15 -8.09 -5.63 12.99
CA GLN A 15 -7.38 -5.64 14.27
C GLN A 15 -8.31 -5.45 15.48
N GLY A 16 -9.61 -5.32 15.26
CA GLY A 16 -10.58 -5.07 16.34
C GLY A 16 -10.60 -3.62 16.85
N VAL A 17 -10.00 -2.70 16.09
CA VAL A 17 -10.00 -1.27 16.43
C VAL A 17 -11.42 -0.73 16.24
N GLN A 18 -12.00 -0.18 17.31
CA GLN A 18 -13.33 0.47 17.30
C GLN A 18 -13.23 1.98 17.13
N ASP A 19 -12.15 2.58 17.64
CA ASP A 19 -11.90 4.01 17.52
C ASP A 19 -11.17 4.31 16.20
N MET A 20 -11.81 5.11 15.36
CA MET A 20 -11.29 5.50 14.04
C MET A 20 -10.35 6.72 14.10
N ASN A 21 -9.95 7.21 15.26
CA ASN A 21 -8.97 8.30 15.36
C ASN A 21 -7.67 7.96 14.67
N ASN A 22 -7.21 6.71 14.75
CA ASN A 22 -6.02 6.23 14.05
C ASN A 22 -6.16 6.31 12.51
N LEU A 23 -7.37 6.13 11.98
CA LEU A 23 -7.62 6.31 10.55
C LEU A 23 -7.41 7.77 10.13
N TRP A 24 -7.93 8.71 10.91
CA TRP A 24 -7.79 10.15 10.59
C TRP A 24 -6.34 10.61 10.65
N VAL A 25 -5.58 10.14 11.65
CA VAL A 25 -4.14 10.39 11.74
C VAL A 25 -3.42 9.81 10.52
N GLY A 26 -3.71 8.57 10.14
CA GLY A 26 -3.10 7.91 8.98
C GLY A 26 -3.47 8.58 7.65
N VAL A 27 -4.71 9.03 7.49
CA VAL A 27 -5.14 9.78 6.29
C VAL A 27 -4.44 11.13 6.19
N GLY A 28 -4.27 11.83 7.33
CA GLY A 28 -3.53 13.08 7.38
C GLY A 28 -2.06 12.90 7.02
N ASP A 29 -1.41 11.87 7.55
CA ASP A 29 -0.02 11.52 7.22
C ASP A 29 0.13 11.16 5.74
N LEU A 30 -0.79 10.35 5.19
CA LEU A 30 -0.81 10.02 3.77
C LEU A 30 -0.91 11.28 2.90
N TYR A 31 -1.75 12.24 3.28
CA TYR A 31 -1.91 13.50 2.55
C TYR A 31 -0.60 14.28 2.49
N VAL A 32 0.08 14.45 3.61
CA VAL A 32 1.36 15.17 3.67
C VAL A 32 2.45 14.41 2.90
N THR A 33 2.50 13.09 3.04
CA THR A 33 3.53 12.23 2.43
C THR A 33 3.43 12.20 0.91
N VAL A 34 2.23 12.31 0.33
CA VAL A 34 2.03 12.42 -1.13
C VAL A 34 2.78 13.61 -1.72
N TYR A 35 2.93 14.70 -0.97
CA TYR A 35 3.61 15.90 -1.47
C TYR A 35 5.12 15.93 -1.17
N GLY A 36 5.58 15.32 -0.10
CA GLY A 36 6.95 15.49 0.38
C GLY A 36 7.68 14.22 0.83
N GLY A 37 7.00 13.08 0.86
CA GLY A 37 7.57 11.82 1.38
C GLY A 37 8.64 11.22 0.47
N ARG A 38 9.62 10.55 1.07
CA ARG A 38 10.70 9.84 0.36
C ARG A 38 10.19 8.72 -0.53
N THR A 39 9.19 7.98 -0.08
CA THR A 39 8.55 6.89 -0.84
C THR A 39 7.89 7.37 -2.13
N ARG A 40 7.45 8.63 -2.18
CA ARG A 40 6.95 9.27 -3.40
C ARG A 40 7.99 9.21 -4.53
N LEU A 41 9.28 9.37 -4.22
CA LEU A 41 10.35 9.30 -5.21
C LEU A 41 10.41 7.92 -5.88
N VAL A 42 10.23 6.85 -5.11
CA VAL A 42 10.11 5.49 -5.66
C VAL A 42 8.94 5.42 -6.64
N GLY A 43 7.77 5.89 -6.23
CA GLY A 43 6.58 5.90 -7.09
C GLY A 43 6.79 6.66 -8.40
N ILE A 44 7.52 7.78 -8.38
CA ILE A 44 7.87 8.54 -9.59
C ILE A 44 8.75 7.71 -10.53
N LEU A 45 9.78 7.04 -10.00
CA LEU A 45 10.69 6.23 -10.81
C LEU A 45 9.98 5.00 -11.40
N LEU A 46 9.19 4.30 -10.61
CA LEU A 46 8.35 3.20 -11.08
C LEU A 46 7.36 3.66 -12.17
N GLY A 47 6.73 4.82 -11.99
CA GLY A 47 5.84 5.42 -12.99
C GLY A 47 6.53 5.84 -14.28
N ARG A 48 7.86 6.01 -14.26
CA ARG A 48 8.70 6.25 -15.44
C ARG A 48 9.15 4.95 -16.14
N GLY A 49 8.79 3.80 -15.58
CA GLY A 49 9.07 2.49 -16.14
C GLY A 49 10.31 1.78 -15.59
N LEU A 50 10.95 2.32 -14.55
CA LEU A 50 12.02 1.61 -13.84
C LEU A 50 11.41 0.44 -13.04
N ASP A 51 12.18 -0.63 -12.89
CA ASP A 51 11.83 -1.65 -11.93
C ASP A 51 12.20 -1.23 -10.50
N ILE A 52 11.80 -2.02 -9.51
CA ILE A 52 12.00 -1.66 -8.10
C ILE A 52 13.48 -1.62 -7.70
N ASP A 53 14.32 -2.46 -8.28
CA ASP A 53 15.76 -2.49 -7.96
C ASP A 53 16.48 -1.31 -8.61
N GLU A 54 16.13 -0.97 -9.84
CA GLU A 54 16.60 0.24 -10.53
C GLU A 54 16.18 1.50 -9.74
N ALA A 55 14.94 1.58 -9.32
CA ALA A 55 14.42 2.70 -8.52
C ALA A 55 15.15 2.83 -7.17
N LYS A 56 15.44 1.72 -6.49
CA LYS A 56 16.24 1.73 -5.26
C LYS A 56 17.69 2.16 -5.51
N ALA A 57 18.29 1.73 -6.61
CA ALA A 57 19.65 2.10 -6.97
C ALA A 57 19.80 3.60 -7.24
N GLU A 58 18.82 4.20 -7.94
CA GLU A 58 18.75 5.65 -8.17
C GLU A 58 18.59 6.45 -6.87
N LEU A 59 17.93 5.88 -5.86
CA LEU A 59 17.69 6.48 -4.56
C LEU A 59 18.71 6.03 -3.51
N ASN A 60 19.90 5.67 -3.92
CA ASN A 60 20.96 5.22 -3.03
C ASN A 60 21.19 6.23 -1.88
N GLY A 61 21.20 5.73 -0.63
CA GLY A 61 21.33 6.56 0.58
C GLY A 61 20.01 7.15 1.10
N VAL A 62 18.87 6.94 0.42
CA VAL A 62 17.55 7.31 0.93
C VAL A 62 16.97 6.14 1.73
N THR A 63 16.57 6.40 2.98
CA THR A 63 15.88 5.40 3.80
C THR A 63 14.46 5.17 3.29
N LEU A 64 14.14 3.92 2.95
CA LEU A 64 12.87 3.50 2.38
C LEU A 64 12.16 2.46 3.28
N GLU A 65 12.03 2.78 4.57
CA GLU A 65 11.41 1.88 5.56
C GLU A 65 9.97 1.49 5.20
N SER A 66 9.24 2.40 4.58
CA SER A 66 7.86 2.17 4.15
C SER A 66 7.72 0.98 3.18
N LEU A 67 8.72 0.71 2.34
CA LEU A 67 8.70 -0.45 1.44
C LEU A 67 8.76 -1.76 2.23
N VAL A 68 9.59 -1.80 3.28
CA VAL A 68 9.68 -2.96 4.17
C VAL A 68 8.38 -3.17 4.93
N VAL A 69 7.77 -2.09 5.43
CA VAL A 69 6.49 -2.13 6.13
C VAL A 69 5.39 -2.63 5.19
N ALA A 70 5.31 -2.13 3.97
CA ALA A 70 4.30 -2.55 2.98
C ALA A 70 4.37 -4.06 2.72
N VAL A 71 5.55 -4.62 2.46
CA VAL A 71 5.74 -6.06 2.23
C VAL A 71 5.34 -6.88 3.47
N ARG A 72 5.71 -6.44 4.67
CA ARG A 72 5.34 -7.13 5.91
C ARG A 72 3.83 -7.13 6.15
N VAL A 73 3.17 -6.01 5.93
CA VAL A 73 1.71 -5.90 6.07
C VAL A 73 1.00 -6.77 5.03
N ALA A 74 1.44 -6.74 3.77
CA ALA A 74 0.89 -7.59 2.72
C ALA A 74 1.04 -9.07 3.06
N ARG A 75 2.19 -9.49 3.56
CA ARG A 75 2.41 -10.87 4.03
C ARG A 75 1.45 -11.25 5.17
N ALA A 76 1.24 -10.36 6.14
CA ALA A 76 0.31 -10.61 7.23
C ALA A 76 -1.14 -10.76 6.71
N VAL A 77 -1.55 -9.92 5.76
CA VAL A 77 -2.86 -10.03 5.10
C VAL A 77 -3.01 -11.36 4.35
N ARG A 78 -2.00 -11.80 3.61
CA ARG A 78 -2.01 -13.09 2.91
C ARG A 78 -2.16 -14.28 3.89
N ILE A 79 -1.42 -14.27 5.00
CA ILE A 79 -1.51 -15.32 6.03
C ILE A 79 -2.91 -15.35 6.64
N ARG A 80 -3.48 -14.21 6.98
CA ARG A 80 -4.83 -14.12 7.54
C ARG A 80 -5.91 -14.52 6.53
N ALA A 81 -5.71 -14.22 5.26
CA ALA A 81 -6.60 -14.65 4.19
C ALA A 81 -6.59 -16.17 4.01
N GLN A 82 -5.43 -16.82 4.11
CA GLN A 82 -5.33 -18.28 4.09
C GLN A 82 -6.08 -18.96 5.26
N LYS A 83 -6.20 -18.26 6.40
CA LYS A 83 -6.98 -18.71 7.55
C LYS A 83 -8.49 -18.39 7.43
N GLY A 84 -8.91 -17.75 6.34
CA GLY A 84 -10.30 -17.33 6.14
C GLY A 84 -10.73 -16.11 6.95
N GLU A 85 -9.79 -15.40 7.58
CA GLU A 85 -10.06 -14.21 8.40
C GLU A 85 -10.23 -12.94 7.58
N LEU A 86 -9.62 -12.88 6.39
CA LEU A 86 -9.64 -11.75 5.47
C LEU A 86 -9.89 -12.21 4.03
N LYS A 87 -10.20 -11.27 3.15
CA LYS A 87 -10.27 -11.49 1.69
C LYS A 87 -9.20 -10.63 1.02
N LEU A 88 -8.36 -11.21 0.17
CA LEU A 88 -7.34 -10.45 -0.57
C LEU A 88 -7.97 -9.40 -1.49
N SER A 89 -9.16 -9.69 -2.04
CA SER A 89 -9.93 -8.75 -2.86
C SER A 89 -10.31 -7.46 -2.13
N ASP A 90 -10.20 -7.43 -0.80
CA ASP A 90 -10.43 -6.22 -0.02
C ASP A 90 -9.22 -5.27 0.03
N PHE A 91 -8.07 -5.74 -0.47
CA PHE A 91 -6.77 -5.04 -0.40
C PHE A 91 -6.07 -4.96 -1.77
N PRO A 92 -6.77 -4.59 -2.85
CA PRO A 92 -6.19 -4.64 -4.20
C PRO A 92 -4.98 -3.72 -4.39
N MET A 93 -4.96 -2.55 -3.75
CA MET A 93 -3.81 -1.64 -3.83
C MET A 93 -2.61 -2.20 -3.07
N LEU A 94 -2.81 -2.68 -1.85
CA LEU A 94 -1.73 -3.28 -1.04
C LEU A 94 -1.14 -4.51 -1.74
N MET A 95 -1.99 -5.37 -2.32
CA MET A 95 -1.52 -6.54 -3.06
C MET A 95 -0.73 -6.15 -4.29
N HIS A 96 -1.16 -5.14 -5.05
CA HIS A 96 -0.43 -4.64 -6.20
C HIS A 96 0.94 -4.02 -5.80
N VAL A 97 0.98 -3.27 -4.71
CA VAL A 97 2.25 -2.74 -4.16
C VAL A 97 3.20 -3.89 -3.78
N ASP A 98 2.68 -4.93 -3.13
CA ASP A 98 3.49 -6.13 -2.79
C ASP A 98 4.01 -6.84 -4.04
N ASP A 99 3.21 -6.97 -5.08
CA ASP A 99 3.62 -7.60 -6.33
C ASP A 99 4.74 -6.78 -7.03
N ILE A 100 4.68 -5.46 -6.99
CA ILE A 100 5.77 -4.59 -7.48
C ILE A 100 7.05 -4.81 -6.66
N LEU A 101 6.93 -4.77 -5.32
CA LEU A 101 8.09 -4.80 -4.42
C LEU A 101 8.74 -6.18 -4.31
N SER A 102 7.95 -7.25 -4.38
CA SER A 102 8.41 -8.62 -4.15
C SER A 102 8.58 -9.45 -5.41
N HIS A 103 7.86 -9.12 -6.49
CA HIS A 103 7.83 -9.91 -7.73
C HIS A 103 8.20 -9.10 -8.98
N HIS A 104 8.64 -7.85 -8.82
CA HIS A 104 9.06 -6.96 -9.93
C HIS A 104 7.98 -6.75 -11.01
N VAL A 105 6.71 -6.83 -10.61
CA VAL A 105 5.59 -6.58 -11.52
C VAL A 105 5.56 -5.09 -11.89
N PRO A 106 5.38 -4.73 -13.16
CA PRO A 106 5.24 -3.33 -13.57
C PRO A 106 4.02 -2.66 -12.92
N VAL A 107 4.10 -1.34 -12.76
CA VAL A 107 2.96 -0.57 -12.24
C VAL A 107 1.79 -0.65 -13.21
N ASN A 108 0.69 -1.23 -12.75
CA ASN A 108 -0.59 -1.27 -13.44
C ASN A 108 -1.71 -1.22 -12.40
N ILE A 109 -2.13 -0.03 -12.05
CA ILE A 109 -3.10 0.17 -10.97
C ILE A 109 -4.40 -0.58 -11.25
N PRO A 110 -4.85 -1.46 -10.35
CA PRO A 110 -6.02 -2.33 -10.56
C PRO A 110 -7.34 -1.56 -10.35
N TRP A 111 -7.61 -0.56 -11.20
CA TRP A 111 -8.74 0.35 -11.07
C TRP A 111 -10.09 -0.38 -11.00
N GLU A 112 -10.26 -1.45 -11.78
CA GLU A 112 -11.50 -2.22 -11.83
C GLU A 112 -11.77 -3.02 -10.54
N GLN A 113 -10.74 -3.22 -9.71
CA GLN A 113 -10.87 -3.90 -8.42
C GLN A 113 -11.24 -2.93 -7.28
N PHE A 114 -11.22 -1.63 -7.55
CA PHE A 114 -11.59 -0.64 -6.56
C PHE A 114 -13.09 -0.59 -6.40
N THR A 115 -13.59 -1.10 -5.30
CA THR A 115 -15.01 -1.02 -4.97
C THR A 115 -15.35 0.38 -4.50
N PHE A 116 -15.99 1.17 -5.34
CA PHE A 116 -16.69 2.37 -4.90
C PHE A 116 -17.90 1.92 -4.09
N ILE A 117 -18.23 2.67 -3.02
CA ILE A 117 -19.47 2.41 -2.27
C ILE A 117 -20.62 2.59 -3.28
N GLN A 118 -21.26 1.50 -3.63
CA GLN A 118 -22.57 1.59 -4.29
C GLN A 118 -23.51 2.15 -3.23
N GLN A 119 -24.04 3.33 -3.52
CA GLN A 119 -25.11 3.93 -2.72
C GLN A 119 -26.37 3.07 -2.82
#